data_7693d9161f7545561bdfeaa956115e0e
#
_entry.id   7693d9161f7545561bdfeaa956115e0e
#
_cell.length_a   1.000
_cell.length_b   1.000
_cell.length_c   1.000
_cell.angle_alpha   90.00
_cell.angle_beta   90.00
_cell.angle_gamma   90.00
#
_symmetry.space_group_name_H-M   'P 1'
#
loop_
_entity.id
_entity.type
_entity.pdbx_description
1 polymer ?
#
loop_
_entity_poly.entity_id
_entity_poly.type
_entity_poly.pdbx_seq_one_letter_code
_entity_poly.pdbx_strand_id
1 'polypeptide(L)' 'MKNYYKINEISKLYNIGVDSLRYYEEIGILHPMRDKNRYRQYTTSDIYRLNMIRDLRNLGFSMKHIAAYLENRTIE' A
#
# COMPACT_ATOMS: atom_id res chain seq x y z
N MET A 1 -7.79 19.27 1.21
CA MET A 1 -7.14 17.99 0.85
C MET A 1 -7.17 17.04 2.04
N LYS A 2 -7.44 15.79 1.75
CA LYS A 2 -7.50 14.81 2.82
C LYS A 2 -6.10 14.40 3.27
N ASN A 3 -5.98 14.17 4.57
CA ASN A 3 -4.71 13.69 5.13
C ASN A 3 -4.60 12.17 5.03
N TYR A 4 -5.71 11.49 4.85
CA TYR A 4 -5.71 10.04 4.75
C TYR A 4 -6.96 9.58 4.00
N TYR A 5 -6.93 8.31 3.59
CA TYR A 5 -8.03 7.69 2.89
C TYR A 5 -8.39 6.38 3.57
N LYS A 6 -9.66 6.00 3.47
CA LYS A 6 -10.12 4.71 3.99
C LYS A 6 -9.85 3.62 2.95
N ILE A 7 -9.85 2.38 3.42
CA ILE A 7 -9.52 1.26 2.55
C ILE A 7 -10.45 1.18 1.33
N ASN A 8 -11.73 1.46 1.51
CA ASN A 8 -12.66 1.42 0.39
C ASN A 8 -12.38 2.52 -0.63
N GLU A 9 -11.93 3.67 -0.15
CA GLU A 9 -11.59 4.78 -1.04
C GLU A 9 -10.36 4.43 -1.87
N ILE A 10 -9.35 3.86 -1.23
CA ILE A 10 -8.13 3.46 -1.92
C ILE A 10 -8.44 2.35 -2.92
N SER A 11 -9.28 1.40 -2.51
CA SER A 11 -9.67 0.31 -3.38
C SER A 11 -10.28 0.83 -4.69
N LYS A 12 -11.14 1.82 -4.58
CA LYS A 12 -11.78 2.41 -5.76
C LYS A 12 -10.80 3.22 -6.58
N LEU A 13 -9.99 4.04 -5.92
CA LEU A 13 -9.05 4.92 -6.63
C LEU A 13 -8.06 4.14 -7.47
N TYR A 14 -7.60 3.02 -6.96
CA TYR A 14 -6.55 2.24 -7.63
C TYR A 14 -7.06 0.99 -8.29
N ASN A 15 -8.37 0.75 -8.21
CA ASN A 15 -8.96 -0.45 -8.77
C ASN A 15 -8.26 -1.70 -8.25
N ILE A 16 -8.08 -1.75 -6.95
CA ILE A 16 -7.43 -2.85 -6.26
C ILE A 16 -8.40 -3.42 -5.24
N GLY A 17 -8.52 -4.73 -5.20
CA GLY A 17 -9.42 -5.36 -4.24
C GLY A 17 -8.99 -5.09 -2.81
N VAL A 18 -9.97 -5.00 -1.92
CA VAL A 18 -9.71 -4.78 -0.50
C VAL A 18 -8.83 -5.89 0.06
N ASP A 19 -9.03 -7.13 -0.41
CA ASP A 19 -8.23 -8.25 0.06
C ASP A 19 -6.76 -8.09 -0.31
N SER A 20 -6.50 -7.52 -1.49
CA SER A 20 -5.11 -7.27 -1.90
C SER A 20 -4.47 -6.23 -1.01
N LEU A 21 -5.22 -5.19 -0.65
CA LEU A 21 -4.69 -4.15 0.23
C LEU A 21 -4.36 -4.72 1.60
N ARG A 22 -5.23 -5.59 2.12
CA ARG A 22 -4.96 -6.24 3.40
C ARG A 22 -3.74 -7.14 3.30
N TYR A 23 -3.59 -7.83 2.19
CA TYR A 23 -2.44 -8.69 1.97
C TYR A 23 -1.14 -7.87 1.94
N TYR A 24 -1.17 -6.71 1.29
CA TYR A 24 0.01 -5.85 1.25
C TYR A 24 0.41 -5.39 2.64
N GLU A 25 -0.56 -5.13 3.49
CA GLU A 25 -0.23 -4.80 4.88
C GLU A 25 0.35 -5.99 5.60
N GLU A 26 -0.23 -7.17 5.35
CA GLU A 26 0.21 -8.39 6.01
C GLU A 26 1.66 -8.71 5.71
N ILE A 27 2.08 -8.52 4.46
CA ILE A 27 3.48 -8.80 4.08
C ILE A 27 4.39 -7.60 4.32
N GLY A 28 3.86 -6.52 4.87
CA GLY A 28 4.69 -5.41 5.34
C GLY A 28 5.07 -4.37 4.32
N ILE A 29 4.43 -4.32 3.17
CA ILE A 29 4.77 -3.30 2.17
C ILE A 29 3.85 -2.09 2.22
N LEU A 30 2.77 -2.18 2.96
CA LEU A 30 1.93 -1.02 3.28
C LEU A 30 1.80 -0.93 4.79
N HIS A 31 1.75 0.28 5.31
CA HIS A 31 1.69 0.49 6.75
C HIS A 31 0.61 1.51 7.09
N PRO A 32 -0.66 1.21 6.79
CA PRO A 32 -1.72 2.16 7.13
C PRO A 32 -1.81 2.32 8.63
N MET A 33 -2.11 3.53 9.06
CA MET A 33 -2.35 3.78 10.46
C MET A 33 -3.76 3.34 10.82
N ARG A 34 -4.05 3.33 12.10
CA ARG A 34 -5.39 3.00 12.58
C ARG A 34 -5.96 4.18 13.33
N ASP A 35 -7.24 4.46 13.12
CA ASP A 35 -7.90 5.47 13.93
C ASP A 35 -8.32 4.85 15.26
N LYS A 36 -9.00 5.63 16.07
CA LYS A 36 -9.39 5.15 17.41
C LYS A 36 -10.39 4.01 17.34
N ASN A 37 -11.07 3.83 16.21
CA ASN A 37 -12.00 2.72 16.00
C ASN A 37 -11.33 1.56 15.29
N ARG A 38 -10.00 1.64 15.08
CA ARG A 38 -9.19 0.59 14.46
C ARG A 38 -9.41 0.45 12.97
N TYR A 39 -10.01 1.46 12.34
CA TYR A 39 -10.12 1.47 10.88
C TYR A 39 -8.82 1.95 10.26
N ARG A 40 -8.49 1.39 9.11
CA ARG A 40 -7.27 1.73 8.40
C ARG A 40 -7.32 3.14 7.84
N GLN A 41 -6.21 3.84 7.98
CA GLN A 41 -6.03 5.18 7.43
C GLN A 41 -4.81 5.15 6.52
N TYR A 42 -5.04 5.23 5.21
CA TYR A 42 -3.95 5.21 4.24
C TYR A 42 -3.48 6.64 3.99
N THR A 43 -2.20 6.86 4.21
CA THR A 43 -1.62 8.19 4.12
C THR A 43 -0.91 8.36 2.78
N THR A 44 -0.34 9.55 2.57
CA THR A 44 0.42 9.84 1.37
C THR A 44 1.56 8.84 1.17
N SER A 45 2.18 8.42 2.27
CA SER A 45 3.25 7.44 2.21
C SER A 45 2.76 6.13 1.63
N ASP A 46 1.58 5.68 2.05
CA ASP A 46 1.00 4.46 1.51
C ASP A 46 0.65 4.61 0.03
N ILE A 47 0.16 5.77 -0.34
CA ILE A 47 -0.20 6.03 -1.73
C ILE A 47 1.04 5.98 -2.61
N TYR A 48 2.14 6.56 -2.14
CA TYR A 48 3.40 6.50 -2.86
C TYR A 48 3.82 5.04 -3.09
N ARG A 49 3.72 4.22 -2.05
CA ARG A 49 4.08 2.81 -2.16
C ARG A 49 3.15 2.07 -3.10
N LEU A 50 1.86 2.38 -3.07
CA LEU A 50 0.92 1.75 -3.97
C LEU A 50 1.25 2.03 -5.43
N ASN A 51 1.63 3.26 -5.73
CA ASN A 51 2.04 3.60 -7.08
C ASN A 51 3.25 2.79 -7.51
N MET A 52 4.21 2.61 -6.62
CA MET A 52 5.39 1.82 -6.92
C MET A 52 5.05 0.35 -7.11
N ILE A 53 4.17 -0.18 -6.27
CA ILE A 53 3.75 -1.56 -6.40
C ILE A 53 3.11 -1.78 -7.78
N ARG A 54 2.21 -0.87 -8.16
CA ARG A 54 1.54 -0.98 -9.45
C ARG A 54 2.54 -0.95 -10.59
N ASP A 55 3.46 0.00 -10.54
CA ASP A 55 4.43 0.16 -11.62
C ASP A 55 5.33 -1.04 -11.74
N LEU A 56 5.82 -1.55 -10.61
CA LEU A 56 6.71 -2.70 -10.62
C LEU A 56 5.99 -3.96 -11.08
N ARG A 57 4.73 -4.11 -10.69
CA ARG A 57 3.96 -5.26 -11.16
C ARG A 57 3.73 -5.18 -12.66
N ASN A 58 3.47 -3.98 -13.17
CA ASN A 58 3.31 -3.81 -14.61
C ASN A 58 4.57 -4.13 -15.38
N LEU A 59 5.72 -3.99 -14.74
CA LEU A 59 7.01 -4.35 -15.33
C LEU A 59 7.31 -5.83 -15.20
N GLY A 60 6.46 -6.59 -14.50
CA GLY A 60 6.62 -8.02 -14.40
C GLY A 60 7.31 -8.53 -13.15
N PHE A 61 7.57 -7.66 -12.19
CA PHE A 61 8.19 -8.10 -10.95
C PHE A 61 7.18 -8.85 -10.09
N SER A 62 7.66 -9.88 -9.42
CA SER A 62 6.82 -10.63 -8.48
C SER A 62 6.64 -9.86 -7.20
N MET A 63 5.61 -10.20 -6.43
CA MET A 63 5.39 -9.55 -5.14
C MET A 63 6.57 -9.74 -4.19
N LYS A 64 7.22 -10.88 -4.28
CA LYS A 64 8.39 -11.15 -3.46
C LYS A 64 9.50 -10.15 -3.74
N HIS A 65 9.76 -9.89 -5.01
CA HIS A 65 10.79 -8.93 -5.40
C HIS A 65 10.38 -7.51 -5.05
N ILE A 66 9.11 -7.20 -5.22
CA ILE A 66 8.61 -5.86 -4.89
C ILE A 66 8.75 -5.60 -3.40
N ALA A 67 8.39 -6.58 -2.57
CA ALA A 67 8.51 -6.43 -1.13
C ALA A 67 9.96 -6.20 -0.72
N ALA A 68 10.88 -6.97 -1.30
CA ALA A 68 12.29 -6.81 -0.99
C ALA A 68 12.79 -5.43 -1.39
N TYR A 69 12.38 -4.96 -2.56
CA TYR A 69 12.80 -3.66 -3.05
C TYR A 69 12.31 -2.54 -2.13
N LEU A 70 11.04 -2.59 -1.75
CA LEU A 70 10.47 -1.54 -0.90
C LEU A 70 11.08 -1.55 0.50
N GLU A 71 11.35 -2.73 1.01
CA GLU A 71 11.97 -2.86 2.31
C GLU A 71 13.38 -2.27 2.30
N ASN A 72 14.14 -2.54 1.26
CA ASN A 72 15.51 -2.05 1.16
C ASN A 72 15.58 -0.54 0.97
N ARG A 73 14.54 0.06 0.41
CA ARG A 73 14.54 1.49 0.16
C ARG A 73 14.58 2.31 1.44
N THR A 74 14.15 1.73 2.53
CA THR A 74 14.11 2.45 3.80
C THR A 74 15.46 2.48 4.49
N ILE A 75 16.43 1.82 3.95
CA ILE A 75 17.76 1.75 4.53
C ILE A 75 18.63 2.78 3.82
N GLU A 76 18.90 3.85 4.48
CA GLU A 76 19.70 4.90 3.89
C GLU A 76 20.85 5.27 4.77
#